data_a5829eb4031166e80c4c108312ed23c0
#
_entry.id   a5829eb4031166e80c4c108312ed23c0
#
_cell.length_a   1.000
_cell.length_b   1.000
_cell.length_c   1.000
_cell.angle_alpha   90.00
_cell.angle_beta   90.00
_cell.angle_gamma   90.00
#
_symmetry.space_group_name_H-M   'P 1'
#
loop_
_entity.id
_entity.type
_entity.pdbx_description
1 polymer ?
#
loop_
_entity_poly.entity_id
_entity_poly.type
_entity_poly.pdbx_seq_one_letter_code
_entity_poly.pdbx_strand_id
1 'polypeptide(L)'
;MNKQTDTGKQIALQFIPIVLIVFTLLSCQTFVTETATQAQNAVAGSSEIASTLPPLPPTFQTTLINPLDIPHTYVDDTCRYIKNKWNTETSAPPGTVVMILMIGQIQPVGATEPGEITEEDFIRTMQELKSQGFEAIKMKEFLSFIERNVKIPARSVLIIQDGNYDQSYFNRYYRDYWKNWGWTVINGWQSTPDVSKNLWLENIDMEFEGMVDHQAQGVNPDTILSDESAKTVIARELQGPLDVFGINYGKNPLAFIWPNGGFGQRPVEAARLLKYQLGFTANQRGPVMYNWIPLANEIDPNRLNYPPEGKIDDPLMTLPRYHASDAFAAIDQVRAIGKEAAAYAMDNRNIELEYYDIVCSEDYGRIPTIP
;
A
#
# COMPACT_ATOMS: atom_id res chain seq x y z
N MET A 1 -63.72 20.33 -20.57
CA MET A 1 -64.40 19.72 -21.69
C MET A 1 -63.57 18.65 -22.33
N ASN A 2 -64.14 17.44 -22.32
CA ASN A 2 -63.89 16.26 -23.20
C ASN A 2 -62.49 15.59 -23.21
N LYS A 3 -62.44 14.41 -22.65
CA LYS A 3 -62.76 13.02 -23.10
C LYS A 3 -61.49 12.35 -23.67
N GLN A 4 -60.91 11.40 -22.96
CA GLN A 4 -61.11 9.93 -22.97
C GLN A 4 -60.78 9.27 -24.32
N THR A 5 -59.82 8.32 -24.26
CA THR A 5 -59.93 6.87 -24.51
C THR A 5 -58.52 6.26 -24.43
N ASP A 6 -58.17 5.43 -23.56
CA ASP A 6 -58.35 4.00 -23.32
C ASP A 6 -58.09 3.10 -24.56
N THR A 7 -57.04 2.32 -24.50
CA THR A 7 -56.97 0.95 -25.05
C THR A 7 -55.79 0.16 -24.46
N GLY A 8 -56.16 -0.82 -23.67
CA GLY A 8 -55.26 -1.84 -23.16
C GLY A 8 -54.84 -2.86 -24.23
N LYS A 9 -53.71 -3.47 -24.04
CA LYS A 9 -53.38 -4.80 -24.57
C LYS A 9 -52.66 -5.63 -23.55
N GLN A 10 -53.39 -6.58 -23.01
CA GLN A 10 -52.88 -7.79 -22.35
C GLN A 10 -52.14 -8.64 -23.40
N ILE A 11 -50.97 -9.14 -23.07
CA ILE A 11 -50.36 -10.28 -23.75
C ILE A 11 -49.93 -11.30 -22.70
N ALA A 12 -50.37 -12.52 -22.99
CA ALA A 12 -50.44 -13.72 -22.18
C ALA A 12 -49.12 -14.26 -21.68
N LEU A 13 -49.20 -14.84 -20.46
CA LEU A 13 -48.27 -15.85 -19.94
C LEU A 13 -48.25 -17.08 -20.86
N GLN A 14 -47.05 -17.56 -21.24
CA GLN A 14 -46.85 -18.93 -21.69
C GLN A 14 -45.98 -19.64 -20.67
N PHE A 15 -46.59 -20.64 -20.02
CA PHE A 15 -45.91 -21.67 -19.21
C PHE A 15 -45.26 -22.70 -20.15
N ILE A 16 -44.02 -23.05 -19.91
CA ILE A 16 -43.36 -24.21 -20.51
C ILE A 16 -42.97 -25.16 -19.37
N PRO A 17 -43.33 -26.44 -19.40
CA PRO A 17 -43.15 -27.38 -18.30
C PRO A 17 -41.75 -27.97 -18.25
N ILE A 18 -41.28 -28.13 -17.03
CA ILE A 18 -40.05 -28.83 -16.65
C ILE A 18 -40.27 -30.34 -16.88
N VAL A 19 -39.43 -30.95 -17.70
CA VAL A 19 -39.31 -32.42 -17.80
C VAL A 19 -38.13 -32.88 -16.97
N LEU A 20 -38.44 -33.56 -15.90
CA LEU A 20 -37.51 -34.26 -15.00
C LEU A 20 -37.22 -35.65 -15.59
N ILE A 21 -36.00 -35.93 -15.99
CA ILE A 21 -35.56 -37.29 -16.38
C ILE A 21 -34.62 -37.79 -15.26
N VAL A 22 -35.16 -38.74 -14.48
CA VAL A 22 -34.40 -39.54 -13.52
C VAL A 22 -33.92 -40.79 -14.24
N PHE A 23 -32.60 -40.95 -14.37
CA PHE A 23 -31.98 -42.23 -14.77
C PHE A 23 -31.34 -42.88 -13.56
N THR A 24 -32.01 -43.94 -13.05
CA THR A 24 -31.42 -44.91 -12.13
C THR A 24 -30.79 -46.02 -12.94
N LEU A 25 -29.49 -46.23 -12.83
CA LEU A 25 -28.83 -47.44 -13.29
C LEU A 25 -28.22 -48.16 -12.08
N LEU A 26 -28.88 -49.24 -11.66
CA LEU A 26 -28.30 -50.31 -10.84
C LEU A 26 -27.32 -51.07 -11.74
N SER A 27 -26.08 -51.26 -11.29
CA SER A 27 -25.18 -52.25 -11.87
C SER A 27 -24.65 -53.16 -10.78
N CYS A 28 -24.98 -54.43 -10.86
CA CYS A 28 -24.49 -55.52 -10.03
C CYS A 28 -23.01 -55.74 -10.20
N GLN A 29 -22.28 -55.83 -9.09
CA GLN A 29 -20.90 -56.33 -9.07
C GLN A 29 -20.92 -57.82 -8.69
N THR A 30 -20.45 -58.64 -9.58
CA THR A 30 -20.12 -60.05 -9.32
C THR A 30 -18.68 -60.14 -8.79
N PHE A 31 -18.57 -60.75 -7.59
CA PHE A 31 -17.28 -61.14 -7.00
C PHE A 31 -16.71 -62.32 -7.79
N VAL A 32 -15.47 -62.18 -8.31
CA VAL A 32 -14.62 -63.29 -8.71
C VAL A 32 -13.42 -63.32 -7.79
N THR A 33 -13.33 -64.38 -7.01
CA THR A 33 -12.19 -64.71 -6.15
C THR A 33 -11.22 -65.51 -7.02
N GLU A 34 -10.07 -64.96 -7.34
CA GLU A 34 -8.93 -65.74 -7.85
C GLU A 34 -7.76 -65.67 -6.87
N THR A 35 -7.45 -66.85 -6.35
CA THR A 35 -6.29 -67.14 -5.52
C THR A 35 -5.08 -67.33 -6.49
N ALA A 36 -4.11 -66.44 -6.49
CA ALA A 36 -2.84 -66.66 -7.20
C ALA A 36 -1.67 -66.51 -6.22
N THR A 37 -0.88 -67.47 -6.24
CA THR A 37 0.26 -67.88 -5.43
C THR A 37 1.42 -66.86 -5.48
N GLN A 38 2.07 -66.67 -4.33
CA GLN A 38 3.27 -65.86 -4.08
C GLN A 38 4.42 -66.20 -5.05
N ALA A 39 4.99 -65.14 -5.60
CA ALA A 39 6.39 -65.10 -5.94
C ALA A 39 7.02 -63.88 -5.26
N GLN A 40 7.80 -64.13 -4.22
CA GLN A 40 8.63 -63.16 -3.53
C GLN A 40 9.75 -62.71 -4.48
N ASN A 41 9.62 -61.51 -5.02
CA ASN A 41 10.77 -60.76 -5.51
C ASN A 41 10.97 -59.58 -4.57
N ALA A 42 11.97 -59.68 -3.72
CA ALA A 42 12.48 -58.56 -2.91
C ALA A 42 13.08 -57.54 -3.87
N VAL A 43 12.27 -56.56 -4.27
CA VAL A 43 12.77 -55.31 -4.82
C VAL A 43 13.07 -54.44 -3.61
N ALA A 44 14.35 -54.15 -3.41
CA ALA A 44 14.80 -53.15 -2.44
C ALA A 44 14.07 -51.84 -2.76
N GLY A 45 13.05 -51.52 -1.96
CA GLY A 45 12.39 -50.23 -2.00
C GLY A 45 13.38 -49.18 -1.58
N SER A 46 13.89 -48.41 -2.53
CA SER A 46 14.36 -47.09 -2.21
C SER A 46 13.13 -46.34 -1.67
N SER A 47 13.03 -46.19 -0.36
CA SER A 47 12.16 -45.23 0.25
C SER A 47 12.68 -43.87 -0.24
N GLU A 48 12.06 -43.32 -1.30
CA GLU A 48 12.09 -41.88 -1.52
C GLU A 48 11.56 -41.25 -0.24
N ILE A 49 12.47 -40.77 0.60
CA ILE A 49 12.15 -39.84 1.64
C ILE A 49 11.62 -38.64 0.85
N ALA A 50 10.31 -38.51 0.77
CA ALA A 50 9.69 -37.28 0.31
C ALA A 50 10.27 -36.19 1.20
N SER A 51 11.25 -35.46 0.71
CA SER A 51 11.88 -34.33 1.37
C SER A 51 10.75 -33.29 1.52
N THR A 52 10.16 -33.25 2.71
CA THR A 52 9.20 -32.20 3.03
C THR A 52 9.96 -30.89 3.00
N LEU A 53 9.51 -29.96 2.15
CA LEU A 53 10.08 -28.63 2.07
C LEU A 53 10.10 -28.00 3.46
N PRO A 54 11.16 -27.26 3.84
CA PRO A 54 11.20 -26.55 5.11
C PRO A 54 10.03 -25.56 5.17
N PRO A 55 9.25 -25.53 6.26
CA PRO A 55 8.15 -24.58 6.38
C PRO A 55 8.72 -23.16 6.52
N LEU A 56 8.13 -22.23 5.78
CA LEU A 56 8.48 -20.82 5.93
C LEU A 56 7.93 -20.26 7.24
N PRO A 57 8.66 -19.31 7.86
CA PRO A 57 8.18 -18.63 9.06
C PRO A 57 6.92 -17.81 8.74
N PRO A 58 6.03 -17.60 9.73
CA PRO A 58 4.87 -16.73 9.56
C PRO A 58 5.30 -15.28 9.30
N THR A 59 4.37 -14.44 8.86
CA THR A 59 4.60 -13.00 8.75
C THR A 59 4.92 -12.42 10.13
N PHE A 60 5.95 -11.56 10.22
CA PHE A 60 6.34 -10.86 11.45
C PHE A 60 5.13 -10.16 12.08
N GLN A 61 4.98 -10.31 13.39
CA GLN A 61 3.94 -9.67 14.20
C GLN A 61 4.60 -8.87 15.33
N THR A 62 3.94 -7.80 15.76
CA THR A 62 4.39 -7.00 16.90
C THR A 62 3.19 -6.50 17.71
N THR A 63 3.39 -6.32 19.00
CA THR A 63 2.40 -5.71 19.91
C THR A 63 2.47 -4.19 19.96
N LEU A 64 3.40 -3.61 19.20
CA LEU A 64 3.61 -2.15 19.17
C LEU A 64 2.65 -1.40 18.25
N ILE A 65 1.84 -2.10 17.45
CA ILE A 65 0.74 -1.50 16.69
C ILE A 65 -0.61 -1.77 17.39
N ASN A 66 -1.66 -1.11 16.95
CA ASN A 66 -3.00 -1.40 17.46
C ASN A 66 -3.33 -2.88 17.16
N PRO A 67 -3.92 -3.63 18.12
CA PRO A 67 -4.22 -5.06 17.94
C PRO A 67 -5.13 -5.41 16.75
N LEU A 68 -5.91 -4.44 16.24
CA LEU A 68 -6.74 -4.61 15.05
C LEU A 68 -5.99 -4.29 13.75
N ASP A 69 -4.81 -3.70 13.83
CA ASP A 69 -3.94 -3.42 12.70
C ASP A 69 -3.00 -4.61 12.50
N ILE A 70 -3.21 -5.39 11.46
CA ILE A 70 -2.43 -6.60 11.18
C ILE A 70 -1.54 -6.38 9.95
N PRO A 71 -0.38 -7.02 9.88
CA PRO A 71 0.49 -6.94 8.71
C PRO A 71 -0.14 -7.59 7.48
N HIS A 72 -0.26 -6.84 6.40
CA HIS A 72 -0.62 -7.31 5.07
C HIS A 72 0.62 -7.43 4.20
N THR A 73 0.74 -8.55 3.48
CA THR A 73 1.75 -8.78 2.44
C THR A 73 1.15 -8.51 1.07
N TYR A 74 1.99 -8.17 0.09
CA TYR A 74 1.55 -7.84 -1.27
C TYR A 74 2.48 -8.43 -2.35
N VAL A 75 3.55 -9.10 -1.95
CA VAL A 75 4.43 -9.84 -2.87
C VAL A 75 4.03 -11.31 -2.81
N ASP A 76 3.21 -11.75 -3.76
CA ASP A 76 2.68 -13.12 -3.83
C ASP A 76 3.76 -14.15 -4.19
N ASP A 77 4.74 -13.75 -4.97
CA ASP A 77 5.86 -14.60 -5.39
C ASP A 77 6.87 -14.73 -4.25
N THR A 78 6.81 -15.84 -3.54
CA THR A 78 7.68 -16.17 -2.41
C THR A 78 9.16 -16.17 -2.78
N CYS A 79 9.52 -16.69 -3.94
CA CYS A 79 10.92 -16.75 -4.39
C CYS A 79 11.47 -15.35 -4.66
N ARG A 80 10.68 -14.51 -5.32
CA ARG A 80 11.01 -13.09 -5.52
C ARG A 80 11.12 -12.34 -4.19
N TYR A 81 10.18 -12.58 -3.26
CA TYR A 81 10.22 -11.97 -1.93
C TYR A 81 11.52 -12.31 -1.18
N ILE A 82 11.86 -13.61 -1.06
CA ILE A 82 13.06 -14.06 -0.34
C ILE A 82 14.33 -13.53 -1.02
N LYS A 83 14.39 -13.58 -2.35
CA LYS A 83 15.52 -13.02 -3.12
C LYS A 83 15.71 -11.54 -2.83
N ASN A 84 14.66 -10.75 -2.92
CA ASN A 84 14.71 -9.32 -2.66
C ASN A 84 15.01 -9.00 -1.19
N LYS A 85 14.60 -9.84 -0.25
CA LYS A 85 14.87 -9.66 1.18
C LYS A 85 16.35 -9.88 1.53
N TRP A 86 17.00 -10.86 0.88
CA TRP A 86 18.35 -11.31 1.28
C TRP A 86 19.46 -10.94 0.30
N ASN A 87 19.17 -10.26 -0.80
CA ASN A 87 20.20 -9.74 -1.71
C ASN A 87 20.86 -8.50 -1.11
N THR A 88 21.92 -8.68 -0.35
CA THR A 88 22.60 -7.61 0.39
C THR A 88 23.30 -6.57 -0.49
N GLU A 89 23.51 -6.86 -1.77
CA GLU A 89 24.15 -5.92 -2.70
C GLU A 89 23.20 -4.78 -3.09
N THR A 90 21.95 -5.10 -3.37
CA THR A 90 20.97 -4.15 -3.94
C THR A 90 19.80 -3.83 -3.03
N SER A 91 19.54 -4.66 -2.02
CA SER A 91 18.34 -4.57 -1.21
C SER A 91 18.58 -3.84 0.12
N ALA A 92 17.52 -3.20 0.60
CA ALA A 92 17.47 -2.66 1.95
C ALA A 92 17.53 -3.82 2.97
N PRO A 93 18.24 -3.66 4.09
CA PRO A 93 18.33 -4.70 5.11
C PRO A 93 16.95 -4.94 5.76
N PRO A 94 16.66 -6.16 6.22
CA PRO A 94 15.46 -6.43 7.01
C PRO A 94 15.33 -5.49 8.20
N GLY A 95 14.11 -5.05 8.50
CA GLY A 95 13.83 -4.06 9.53
C GLY A 95 14.00 -2.59 9.06
N THR A 96 14.31 -2.36 7.77
CA THR A 96 14.20 -1.02 7.18
C THR A 96 12.75 -0.55 7.25
N VAL A 97 12.53 0.60 7.90
CA VAL A 97 11.20 1.18 8.13
C VAL A 97 11.04 2.50 7.39
N VAL A 98 9.83 2.74 6.91
CA VAL A 98 9.42 4.04 6.37
C VAL A 98 8.27 4.60 7.21
N MET A 99 8.51 5.74 7.84
CA MET A 99 7.48 6.53 8.52
C MET A 99 6.87 7.49 7.50
N ILE A 100 5.57 7.40 7.24
CA ILE A 100 4.90 8.26 6.27
C ILE A 100 4.12 9.32 7.03
N LEU A 101 4.49 10.59 6.86
CA LEU A 101 3.85 11.71 7.55
C LEU A 101 2.73 12.33 6.68
N MET A 102 1.63 12.68 7.34
CA MET A 102 0.55 13.50 6.78
C MET A 102 0.59 14.88 7.43
N ILE A 103 0.91 15.90 6.65
CA ILE A 103 0.91 17.29 7.09
C ILE A 103 -0.15 18.04 6.28
N GLY A 104 -1.26 18.40 6.92
CA GLY A 104 -2.31 19.19 6.29
C GLY A 104 -1.97 20.67 6.30
N GLN A 105 -1.67 21.21 7.50
CA GLN A 105 -1.29 22.61 7.65
C GLN A 105 -0.32 22.82 8.82
N ILE A 106 0.73 23.62 8.59
CA ILE A 106 1.61 24.11 9.65
C ILE A 106 1.09 25.48 10.05
N GLN A 107 0.71 25.63 11.34
CA GLN A 107 0.13 26.86 11.89
C GLN A 107 1.07 27.51 12.89
N PRO A 108 1.07 28.83 13.01
CA PRO A 108 1.89 29.51 14.03
C PRO A 108 1.54 29.06 15.45
N VAL A 109 0.24 28.87 15.74
CA VAL A 109 -0.30 28.42 17.04
C VAL A 109 -1.65 27.74 16.83
N GLY A 110 -2.06 26.85 17.74
CA GLY A 110 -3.46 26.41 17.85
C GLY A 110 -3.87 25.33 16.85
N ALA A 111 -3.00 24.38 16.51
CA ALA A 111 -3.37 23.19 15.74
C ALA A 111 -4.47 22.38 16.46
N THR A 112 -5.59 22.14 15.80
CA THR A 112 -6.78 21.46 16.38
C THR A 112 -7.20 20.23 15.60
N GLU A 113 -6.88 20.16 14.29
CA GLU A 113 -7.24 19.04 13.44
C GLU A 113 -6.08 18.03 13.32
N PRO A 114 -6.36 16.75 13.10
CA PRO A 114 -5.32 15.69 13.03
C PRO A 114 -4.22 15.94 12.00
N GLY A 115 -4.53 16.63 10.90
CA GLY A 115 -3.56 17.01 9.86
C GLY A 115 -2.79 18.30 10.17
N GLU A 116 -3.17 19.03 11.23
CA GLU A 116 -2.53 20.29 11.62
C GLU A 116 -1.39 20.06 12.61
N ILE A 117 -0.40 20.93 12.55
CA ILE A 117 0.72 20.95 13.49
C ILE A 117 1.16 22.39 13.74
N THR A 118 1.56 22.71 14.97
CA THR A 118 2.15 24.02 15.24
C THR A 118 3.55 24.11 14.65
N GLU A 119 4.00 25.31 14.30
CA GLU A 119 5.36 25.54 13.80
C GLU A 119 6.42 25.01 14.78
N GLU A 120 6.22 25.21 16.08
CA GLU A 120 7.13 24.72 17.12
C GLU A 120 7.19 23.18 17.12
N ASP A 121 6.04 22.50 17.10
CA ASP A 121 5.99 21.04 17.09
C ASP A 121 6.51 20.46 15.77
N PHE A 122 6.28 21.14 14.64
CA PHE A 122 6.85 20.75 13.35
C PHE A 122 8.38 20.78 13.40
N ILE A 123 8.97 21.89 13.85
CA ILE A 123 10.42 22.01 14.00
C ILE A 123 10.97 20.92 14.92
N ARG A 124 10.32 20.71 16.06
CA ARG A 124 10.70 19.68 17.03
C ARG A 124 10.65 18.27 16.39
N THR A 125 9.60 17.97 15.65
CA THR A 125 9.43 16.68 14.97
C THR A 125 10.51 16.45 13.92
N MET A 126 10.80 17.45 13.07
CA MET A 126 11.85 17.36 12.05
C MET A 126 13.24 17.15 12.65
N GLN A 127 13.55 17.88 13.73
CA GLN A 127 14.81 17.74 14.47
C GLN A 127 14.93 16.36 15.13
N GLU A 128 13.85 15.88 15.73
CA GLU A 128 13.85 14.56 16.38
C GLU A 128 14.02 13.43 15.34
N LEU A 129 13.31 13.48 14.22
CA LEU A 129 13.52 12.54 13.11
C LEU A 129 15.00 12.49 12.70
N LYS A 130 15.63 13.65 12.49
CA LYS A 130 17.04 13.73 12.11
C LYS A 130 17.96 13.20 13.21
N SER A 131 17.71 13.56 14.48
CA SER A 131 18.50 13.11 15.63
C SER A 131 18.45 11.60 15.81
N GLN A 132 17.30 10.98 15.47
CA GLN A 132 17.07 9.55 15.54
C GLN A 132 17.54 8.81 14.28
N GLY A 133 18.21 9.49 13.35
CA GLY A 133 18.82 8.92 12.15
C GLY A 133 17.83 8.59 11.03
N PHE A 134 16.68 9.25 11.01
CA PHE A 134 15.80 9.20 9.84
C PHE A 134 16.35 10.09 8.73
N GLU A 135 16.13 9.64 7.48
CA GLU A 135 16.41 10.40 6.27
C GLU A 135 15.17 10.45 5.38
N ALA A 136 14.85 11.63 4.85
CA ALA A 136 13.73 11.75 3.92
C ALA A 136 14.05 11.10 2.58
N ILE A 137 13.07 10.40 2.01
CA ILE A 137 13.16 9.75 0.71
C ILE A 137 12.12 10.33 -0.26
N LYS A 138 12.43 10.26 -1.56
CA LYS A 138 11.52 10.69 -2.63
C LYS A 138 10.48 9.62 -2.94
N MET A 139 9.37 10.01 -3.58
CA MET A 139 8.31 9.07 -3.97
C MET A 139 8.84 7.93 -4.85
N LYS A 140 9.74 8.22 -5.78
CA LYS A 140 10.34 7.19 -6.64
C LYS A 140 11.23 6.21 -5.88
N GLU A 141 11.95 6.67 -4.86
CA GLU A 141 12.78 5.81 -4.00
C GLU A 141 11.89 4.91 -3.14
N PHE A 142 10.83 5.48 -2.56
CA PHE A 142 9.82 4.72 -1.83
C PHE A 142 9.16 3.65 -2.70
N LEU A 143 8.73 4.00 -3.92
CA LEU A 143 8.15 3.04 -4.86
C LEU A 143 9.14 1.90 -5.17
N SER A 144 10.39 2.23 -5.47
CA SER A 144 11.41 1.21 -5.77
C SER A 144 11.70 0.30 -4.58
N PHE A 145 11.66 0.83 -3.37
CA PHE A 145 11.78 0.05 -2.14
C PHE A 145 10.58 -0.89 -1.97
N ILE A 146 9.36 -0.36 -2.04
CA ILE A 146 8.18 -1.15 -1.74
C ILE A 146 7.91 -2.24 -2.81
N GLU A 147 8.26 -2.01 -4.07
CA GLU A 147 8.11 -3.01 -5.13
C GLU A 147 9.21 -4.08 -5.15
N ARG A 148 10.46 -3.68 -4.88
CA ARG A 148 11.63 -4.51 -5.16
C ARG A 148 12.66 -4.54 -4.03
N ASN A 149 12.36 -3.97 -2.89
CA ASN A 149 13.27 -3.81 -1.76
C ASN A 149 14.58 -3.07 -2.11
N VAL A 150 14.55 -2.14 -3.08
CA VAL A 150 15.74 -1.35 -3.43
C VAL A 150 16.23 -0.58 -2.21
N LYS A 151 17.54 -0.51 -2.07
CA LYS A 151 18.21 0.07 -0.91
C LYS A 151 17.82 1.54 -0.68
N ILE A 152 17.34 1.81 0.52
CA ILE A 152 17.06 3.15 1.07
C ILE A 152 17.70 3.23 2.46
N PRO A 153 17.77 4.40 3.11
CA PRO A 153 18.15 4.51 4.51
C PRO A 153 17.32 3.59 5.41
N ALA A 154 17.95 2.92 6.37
CA ALA A 154 17.29 1.94 7.25
C ALA A 154 16.15 2.56 8.08
N ARG A 155 16.21 3.86 8.34
CA ARG A 155 15.16 4.68 8.92
C ARG A 155 14.84 5.77 7.93
N SER A 156 13.73 5.60 7.22
CA SER A 156 13.29 6.55 6.20
C SER A 156 12.02 7.26 6.61
N VAL A 157 11.87 8.51 6.20
CA VAL A 157 10.62 9.26 6.34
C VAL A 157 10.16 9.72 4.96
N LEU A 158 8.86 9.57 4.69
CA LEU A 158 8.20 10.16 3.53
C LEU A 158 7.32 11.30 4.04
N ILE A 159 7.72 12.53 3.74
CA ILE A 159 7.03 13.75 4.24
C ILE A 159 6.02 14.17 3.19
N ILE A 160 4.73 14.07 3.50
CA ILE A 160 3.64 14.42 2.58
C ILE A 160 2.91 15.66 3.11
N GLN A 161 3.02 16.77 2.38
CA GLN A 161 2.25 17.98 2.59
C GLN A 161 0.99 17.92 1.74
N ASP A 162 -0.19 17.84 2.37
CA ASP A 162 -1.46 17.83 1.67
C ASP A 162 -1.89 19.26 1.29
N GLY A 163 -2.48 19.42 0.09
CA GLY A 163 -3.07 20.68 -0.37
C GLY A 163 -2.14 21.60 -1.15
N ASN A 164 -2.73 22.67 -1.67
CA ASN A 164 -2.03 23.64 -2.55
C ASN A 164 -1.48 24.79 -1.73
N TYR A 165 -0.17 24.97 -1.76
CA TYR A 165 0.53 26.06 -1.10
C TYR A 165 1.45 26.78 -2.09
N ASP A 166 1.71 28.06 -1.80
CA ASP A 166 2.63 28.88 -2.59
C ASP A 166 4.11 28.63 -2.22
N GLN A 167 5.00 29.19 -3.01
CA GLN A 167 6.44 29.06 -2.77
C GLN A 167 6.87 29.65 -1.42
N SER A 168 6.16 30.68 -0.91
CA SER A 168 6.51 31.29 0.37
C SER A 168 6.30 30.35 1.55
N TYR A 169 5.24 29.52 1.49
CA TYR A 169 4.98 28.47 2.47
C TYR A 169 6.08 27.40 2.48
N PHE A 170 6.42 26.87 1.31
CA PHE A 170 7.49 25.87 1.20
C PHE A 170 8.86 26.43 1.57
N ASN A 171 9.15 27.68 1.22
CA ASN A 171 10.38 28.35 1.62
C ASN A 171 10.47 28.54 3.13
N ARG A 172 9.36 28.85 3.80
CA ARG A 172 9.32 29.05 5.26
C ARG A 172 9.56 27.76 6.02
N TYR A 173 8.89 26.67 5.61
CA TYR A 173 8.83 25.47 6.43
C TYR A 173 9.78 24.34 5.97
N TYR A 174 10.16 24.28 4.68
CA TYR A 174 10.88 23.14 4.14
C TYR A 174 12.24 23.49 3.54
N ARG A 175 12.46 24.73 3.11
CA ARG A 175 13.66 25.15 2.39
C ARG A 175 14.96 24.82 3.12
N ASP A 176 15.02 25.05 4.42
CA ASP A 176 16.23 24.85 5.22
C ASP A 176 16.55 23.35 5.38
N TYR A 177 15.55 22.51 5.51
CA TYR A 177 15.74 21.05 5.56
C TYR A 177 16.20 20.50 4.21
N TRP A 178 15.63 21.00 3.13
CA TRP A 178 16.09 20.64 1.79
C TRP A 178 17.54 21.05 1.53
N LYS A 179 17.93 22.30 1.84
CA LYS A 179 19.29 22.79 1.64
C LYS A 179 20.32 22.11 2.52
N ASN A 180 19.99 21.87 3.79
CA ASN A 180 20.97 21.41 4.77
C ASN A 180 21.04 19.90 4.88
N TRP A 181 19.91 19.19 4.61
CA TRP A 181 19.79 17.75 4.79
C TRP A 181 19.44 17.02 3.49
N GLY A 182 19.13 17.71 2.41
CA GLY A 182 18.66 17.10 1.16
C GLY A 182 17.23 16.56 1.21
N TRP A 183 16.44 16.94 2.20
CA TRP A 183 15.11 16.41 2.42
C TRP A 183 14.09 17.04 1.46
N THR A 184 13.63 16.24 0.52
CA THR A 184 12.54 16.60 -0.40
C THR A 184 11.20 16.37 0.28
N VAL A 185 10.24 17.29 0.10
CA VAL A 185 8.85 17.12 0.53
C VAL A 185 8.00 16.64 -0.65
N ILE A 186 7.12 15.68 -0.38
CA ILE A 186 6.07 15.27 -1.32
C ILE A 186 4.89 16.21 -1.13
N ASN A 187 4.33 16.72 -2.22
CA ASN A 187 3.13 17.55 -2.13
C ASN A 187 1.92 16.86 -2.76
N GLY A 188 0.86 16.70 -2.00
CA GLY A 188 -0.46 16.27 -2.47
C GLY A 188 -1.16 17.42 -3.19
N TRP A 189 -0.96 17.53 -4.50
CA TRP A 189 -1.50 18.62 -5.31
C TRP A 189 -2.94 18.38 -5.73
N GLN A 190 -3.81 19.32 -5.39
CA GLN A 190 -5.21 19.34 -5.81
C GLN A 190 -5.33 20.11 -7.14
N SER A 191 -5.75 19.41 -8.18
CA SER A 191 -5.86 19.96 -9.55
C SER A 191 -7.15 20.71 -9.78
N THR A 192 -7.47 21.65 -8.87
CA THR A 192 -8.71 22.45 -8.96
C THR A 192 -8.65 23.39 -10.17
N PRO A 193 -9.81 23.64 -10.86
CA PRO A 193 -9.81 24.48 -12.07
C PRO A 193 -9.44 25.95 -11.83
N ASP A 194 -9.57 26.42 -10.60
CA ASP A 194 -9.35 27.80 -10.19
C ASP A 194 -7.92 28.10 -9.70
N VAL A 195 -7.01 27.13 -9.77
CA VAL A 195 -5.59 27.35 -9.44
C VAL A 195 -5.02 28.47 -10.32
N SER A 196 -4.53 29.53 -9.69
CA SER A 196 -3.96 30.67 -10.41
C SER A 196 -2.72 30.29 -11.20
N LYS A 197 -2.50 31.01 -12.32
CA LYS A 197 -1.29 30.80 -13.13
C LYS A 197 -0.01 31.00 -12.32
N ASN A 198 0.01 31.97 -11.40
CA ASN A 198 1.20 32.23 -10.59
C ASN A 198 1.49 31.07 -9.64
N LEU A 199 0.46 30.52 -8.98
CA LEU A 199 0.62 29.37 -8.08
C LEU A 199 1.15 28.15 -8.84
N TRP A 200 0.69 27.92 -10.08
CA TRP A 200 1.24 26.87 -10.93
C TRP A 200 2.73 27.10 -11.23
N LEU A 201 3.11 28.31 -11.66
CA LEU A 201 4.52 28.62 -12.00
C LEU A 201 5.45 28.43 -10.79
N GLU A 202 5.06 28.91 -9.62
CA GLU A 202 5.85 28.76 -8.38
C GLU A 202 6.04 27.27 -8.03
N ASN A 203 5.01 26.45 -8.18
CA ASN A 203 5.10 25.01 -7.90
C ASN A 203 5.87 24.24 -8.97
N ILE A 204 5.81 24.65 -10.24
CA ILE A 204 6.64 24.11 -11.31
C ILE A 204 8.13 24.40 -11.02
N ASP A 205 8.47 25.62 -10.60
CA ASP A 205 9.85 25.97 -10.26
C ASP A 205 10.40 25.12 -9.10
N MET A 206 9.58 24.88 -8.04
CA MET A 206 9.97 24.04 -6.91
C MET A 206 10.11 22.55 -7.27
N GLU A 207 9.30 22.04 -8.20
CA GLU A 207 9.43 20.70 -8.76
C GLU A 207 10.75 20.55 -9.54
N PHE A 208 11.06 21.50 -10.43
CA PHE A 208 12.31 21.50 -11.19
C PHE A 208 13.56 21.65 -10.31
N GLU A 209 13.47 22.43 -9.25
CA GLU A 209 14.53 22.54 -8.24
C GLU A 209 14.75 21.23 -7.49
N GLY A 210 13.76 20.35 -7.44
CA GLY A 210 13.77 19.08 -6.73
C GLY A 210 13.54 19.20 -5.22
N MET A 211 13.07 20.36 -4.76
CA MET A 211 12.68 20.60 -3.38
C MET A 211 11.33 19.97 -3.07
N VAL A 212 10.39 20.04 -4.00
CA VAL A 212 9.04 19.49 -3.89
C VAL A 212 8.83 18.44 -4.98
N ASP A 213 8.24 17.29 -4.64
CA ASP A 213 7.81 16.25 -5.58
C ASP A 213 6.28 16.17 -5.54
N HIS A 214 5.62 16.76 -6.55
CA HIS A 214 4.17 16.81 -6.59
C HIS A 214 3.56 15.46 -6.97
N GLN A 215 2.52 15.05 -6.24
CA GLN A 215 1.70 13.86 -6.47
C GLN A 215 0.21 14.24 -6.47
N ALA A 216 -0.64 13.41 -7.06
CA ALA A 216 -2.07 13.73 -7.20
C ALA A 216 -2.84 13.64 -5.87
N GLN A 217 -3.70 14.62 -5.60
CA GLN A 217 -4.68 14.60 -4.49
C GLN A 217 -6.09 14.97 -4.98
N GLY A 218 -6.46 14.52 -6.18
CA GLY A 218 -7.78 14.78 -6.77
C GLY A 218 -7.93 16.16 -7.41
N VAL A 219 -9.17 16.55 -7.63
CA VAL A 219 -9.57 17.82 -8.25
C VAL A 219 -10.33 18.71 -7.26
N ASN A 220 -11.25 18.12 -6.48
CA ASN A 220 -12.05 18.85 -5.51
C ASN A 220 -11.59 18.52 -4.08
N PRO A 221 -11.11 19.52 -3.31
CA PRO A 221 -10.64 19.32 -1.95
C PRO A 221 -11.68 18.71 -0.99
N ASP A 222 -12.98 18.96 -1.25
CA ASP A 222 -14.07 18.47 -0.39
C ASP A 222 -14.55 17.06 -0.74
N THR A 223 -13.97 16.43 -1.76
CA THR A 223 -14.39 15.09 -2.19
C THR A 223 -13.93 14.03 -1.16
N ILE A 224 -14.86 13.16 -0.78
CA ILE A 224 -14.59 11.91 -0.07
C ILE A 224 -15.00 10.77 -0.99
N LEU A 225 -14.03 10.05 -1.54
CA LEU A 225 -14.29 8.92 -2.43
C LEU A 225 -14.69 7.68 -1.63
N SER A 226 -15.64 6.92 -2.17
CA SER A 226 -16.13 5.66 -1.59
C SER A 226 -16.73 4.77 -2.67
N ASP A 227 -17.17 3.58 -2.33
CA ASP A 227 -17.89 2.70 -3.24
C ASP A 227 -19.26 3.24 -3.65
N GLU A 228 -19.84 4.17 -2.87
CA GLU A 228 -21.08 4.87 -3.17
C GLU A 228 -20.89 6.05 -4.13
N SER A 229 -19.65 6.47 -4.37
CA SER A 229 -19.36 7.61 -5.25
C SER A 229 -19.80 7.33 -6.69
N ALA A 230 -20.42 8.32 -7.34
CA ALA A 230 -20.80 8.20 -8.74
C ALA A 230 -19.56 7.98 -9.63
N LYS A 231 -19.68 7.15 -10.67
CA LYS A 231 -18.57 6.85 -11.60
C LYS A 231 -17.95 8.12 -12.21
N THR A 232 -18.76 9.14 -12.49
CA THR A 232 -18.30 10.43 -13.03
C THR A 232 -17.47 11.21 -12.01
N VAL A 233 -17.77 11.10 -10.72
CA VAL A 233 -16.98 11.71 -9.64
C VAL A 233 -15.65 10.99 -9.52
N ILE A 234 -15.67 9.65 -9.42
CA ILE A 234 -14.44 8.85 -9.36
C ILE A 234 -13.52 9.16 -10.56
N ALA A 235 -14.10 9.15 -11.78
CA ALA A 235 -13.34 9.44 -12.99
C ALA A 235 -12.73 10.85 -12.98
N ARG A 236 -13.49 11.87 -12.57
CA ARG A 236 -12.99 13.25 -12.49
C ARG A 236 -11.84 13.40 -11.49
N GLU A 237 -12.00 12.84 -10.29
CA GLU A 237 -10.99 12.97 -9.23
C GLU A 237 -9.68 12.26 -9.59
N LEU A 238 -9.75 11.14 -10.29
CA LEU A 238 -8.58 10.36 -10.66
C LEU A 238 -7.95 10.78 -11.99
N GLN A 239 -8.74 11.09 -13.01
CA GLN A 239 -8.24 11.47 -14.34
C GLN A 239 -7.79 12.93 -14.38
N GLY A 240 -8.51 13.83 -13.70
CA GLY A 240 -8.22 15.27 -13.74
C GLY A 240 -6.77 15.62 -13.39
N PRO A 241 -6.15 15.06 -12.33
CA PRO A 241 -4.74 15.28 -12.06
C PRO A 241 -3.82 14.80 -13.19
N LEU A 242 -4.09 13.66 -13.82
CA LEU A 242 -3.28 13.16 -14.93
C LEU A 242 -3.27 14.13 -16.11
N ASP A 243 -4.44 14.71 -16.41
CA ASP A 243 -4.59 15.64 -17.54
C ASP A 243 -3.72 16.92 -17.34
N VAL A 244 -3.57 17.39 -16.09
CA VAL A 244 -2.82 18.63 -15.84
C VAL A 244 -1.35 18.39 -15.46
N PHE A 245 -1.01 17.26 -14.85
CA PHE A 245 0.37 16.93 -14.46
C PHE A 245 1.29 16.78 -15.68
N GLY A 246 0.81 16.09 -16.73
CA GLY A 246 1.56 15.96 -17.98
C GLY A 246 1.89 17.30 -18.62
N ILE A 247 0.96 18.27 -18.54
CA ILE A 247 1.13 19.61 -19.12
C ILE A 247 2.06 20.48 -18.25
N ASN A 248 1.86 20.51 -16.94
CA ASN A 248 2.51 21.46 -16.05
C ASN A 248 3.84 20.93 -15.48
N TYR A 249 3.91 19.66 -15.08
CA TYR A 249 5.12 19.07 -14.49
C TYR A 249 5.90 18.16 -15.44
N GLY A 250 5.36 17.85 -16.64
CA GLY A 250 5.99 16.94 -17.59
C GLY A 250 6.12 15.51 -17.10
N LYS A 251 5.31 15.12 -16.11
CA LYS A 251 5.29 13.77 -15.52
C LYS A 251 3.87 13.29 -15.25
N ASN A 252 3.69 11.97 -15.12
CA ASN A 252 2.51 11.41 -14.48
C ASN A 252 2.79 11.23 -12.98
N PRO A 253 1.84 11.52 -12.09
CA PRO A 253 1.97 11.22 -10.67
C PRO A 253 2.03 9.70 -10.46
N LEU A 254 2.92 9.24 -9.59
CA LEU A 254 3.06 7.83 -9.20
C LEU A 254 2.02 7.44 -8.16
N ALA A 255 1.63 8.41 -7.35
CA ALA A 255 0.77 8.21 -6.20
C ALA A 255 -0.51 9.04 -6.28
N PHE A 256 -1.56 8.48 -5.69
CA PHE A 256 -2.80 9.19 -5.40
C PHE A 256 -2.98 9.32 -3.88
N ILE A 257 -3.00 10.54 -3.39
CA ILE A 257 -3.29 10.85 -1.99
C ILE A 257 -4.80 11.00 -1.90
N TRP A 258 -5.47 10.09 -1.20
CA TRP A 258 -6.94 10.06 -1.15
C TRP A 258 -7.47 11.32 -0.48
N PRO A 259 -8.24 12.18 -1.19
CA PRO A 259 -8.79 13.41 -0.62
C PRO A 259 -9.60 13.09 0.64
N ASN A 260 -9.33 13.80 1.72
CA ASN A 260 -9.95 13.59 3.04
C ASN A 260 -9.87 12.13 3.53
N GLY A 261 -8.89 11.36 3.02
CA GLY A 261 -8.71 9.95 3.36
C GLY A 261 -9.78 9.00 2.82
N GLY A 262 -10.68 9.46 1.94
CA GLY A 262 -11.78 8.67 1.40
C GLY A 262 -11.32 7.73 0.28
N PHE A 263 -11.57 6.44 0.43
CA PHE A 263 -11.26 5.39 -0.54
C PHE A 263 -12.37 4.31 -0.56
N GLY A 264 -12.26 3.36 -1.45
CA GLY A 264 -13.15 2.21 -1.58
C GLY A 264 -12.64 1.27 -2.66
N GLN A 265 -13.24 0.10 -2.80
CA GLN A 265 -12.86 -0.89 -3.80
C GLN A 265 -12.91 -0.30 -5.22
N ARG A 266 -14.04 0.34 -5.59
CA ARG A 266 -14.23 0.92 -6.91
C ARG A 266 -13.28 2.08 -7.23
N PRO A 267 -13.06 3.06 -6.34
CA PRO A 267 -12.03 4.08 -6.53
C PRO A 267 -10.62 3.50 -6.69
N VAL A 268 -10.25 2.50 -5.89
CA VAL A 268 -8.94 1.84 -5.98
C VAL A 268 -8.76 1.11 -7.31
N GLU A 269 -9.74 0.32 -7.74
CA GLU A 269 -9.71 -0.33 -9.05
C GLU A 269 -9.58 0.69 -10.20
N ALA A 270 -10.31 1.80 -10.13
CA ALA A 270 -10.22 2.88 -11.11
C ALA A 270 -8.84 3.54 -11.12
N ALA A 271 -8.23 3.78 -9.95
CA ALA A 271 -6.89 4.33 -9.84
C ALA A 271 -5.83 3.38 -10.46
N ARG A 272 -5.95 2.06 -10.22
CA ARG A 272 -5.09 1.05 -10.84
C ARG A 272 -5.23 1.02 -12.36
N LEU A 273 -6.45 1.13 -12.90
CA LEU A 273 -6.69 1.24 -14.35
C LEU A 273 -5.98 2.48 -14.94
N LEU A 274 -5.92 3.57 -14.21
CA LEU A 274 -5.24 4.82 -14.57
C LEU A 274 -3.73 4.80 -14.28
N LYS A 275 -3.18 3.66 -13.81
CA LYS A 275 -1.75 3.43 -13.58
C LYS A 275 -1.16 4.16 -12.37
N TYR A 276 -1.97 4.60 -11.43
CA TYR A 276 -1.45 4.94 -10.12
C TYR A 276 -0.85 3.70 -9.45
N GLN A 277 0.34 3.84 -8.90
CA GLN A 277 1.09 2.74 -8.31
C GLN A 277 0.93 2.68 -6.80
N LEU A 278 0.67 3.82 -6.17
CA LEU A 278 0.53 3.96 -4.72
C LEU A 278 -0.73 4.78 -4.39
N GLY A 279 -1.36 4.46 -3.27
CA GLY A 279 -2.44 5.23 -2.69
C GLY A 279 -2.19 5.50 -1.20
N PHE A 280 -2.42 6.73 -0.73
CA PHE A 280 -2.18 7.10 0.67
C PHE A 280 -3.48 7.52 1.33
N THR A 281 -3.86 6.83 2.41
CA THR A 281 -5.02 7.16 3.23
C THR A 281 -4.68 8.21 4.30
N ALA A 282 -5.67 8.64 5.08
CA ALA A 282 -5.45 9.44 6.29
C ALA A 282 -5.40 8.58 7.56
N ASN A 283 -5.32 7.26 7.43
CA ASN A 283 -5.39 6.35 8.56
C ASN A 283 -3.99 6.09 9.15
N GLN A 284 -3.88 6.28 10.47
CA GLN A 284 -2.65 6.02 11.20
C GLN A 284 -2.65 4.57 11.71
N ARG A 285 -1.82 3.71 11.09
CA ARG A 285 -1.75 2.28 11.42
C ARG A 285 -0.36 1.84 11.93
N GLY A 286 0.71 2.38 11.36
CA GLY A 286 2.08 2.05 11.70
C GLY A 286 3.06 2.39 10.58
N PRO A 287 4.35 2.09 10.76
CA PRO A 287 5.34 2.25 9.70
C PRO A 287 5.14 1.19 8.62
N VAL A 288 5.72 1.44 7.45
CA VAL A 288 5.72 0.51 6.32
C VAL A 288 7.10 -0.12 6.18
N MET A 289 7.15 -1.43 5.92
CA MET A 289 8.36 -2.16 5.54
C MET A 289 8.13 -2.93 4.24
N TYR A 290 9.17 -3.40 3.62
CA TYR A 290 9.04 -4.23 2.41
C TYR A 290 8.21 -5.48 2.69
N ASN A 291 7.16 -5.66 1.91
CA ASN A 291 6.16 -6.73 2.04
C ASN A 291 5.49 -6.81 3.43
N TRP A 292 5.36 -5.66 4.10
CA TRP A 292 4.75 -5.57 5.42
C TRP A 292 4.08 -4.20 5.62
N ILE A 293 2.76 -4.15 5.53
CA ILE A 293 1.95 -2.94 5.69
C ILE A 293 0.87 -3.23 6.74
N PRO A 294 0.87 -2.51 7.88
CA PRO A 294 -0.17 -2.68 8.89
C PRO A 294 -1.48 -2.05 8.40
N LEU A 295 -2.53 -2.86 8.30
CA LEU A 295 -3.88 -2.45 7.89
C LEU A 295 -4.90 -3.11 8.81
N ALA A 296 -6.10 -2.53 8.92
CA ALA A 296 -7.21 -3.13 9.64
C ALA A 296 -8.12 -3.92 8.70
N ASN A 297 -8.62 -5.06 9.15
CA ASN A 297 -9.67 -5.82 8.45
C ASN A 297 -11.07 -5.49 8.96
N GLU A 298 -11.17 -4.84 10.12
CA GLU A 298 -12.43 -4.48 10.77
C GLU A 298 -12.39 -3.04 11.27
N ILE A 299 -13.57 -2.45 11.45
CA ILE A 299 -13.69 -1.11 12.03
C ILE A 299 -13.31 -1.19 13.52
N ASP A 300 -12.35 -0.38 13.93
CA ASP A 300 -12.01 -0.18 15.34
C ASP A 300 -13.10 0.68 16.02
N PRO A 301 -13.81 0.17 17.04
CA PRO A 301 -14.83 0.93 17.75
C PRO A 301 -14.31 2.24 18.38
N ASN A 302 -13.00 2.29 18.66
CA ASN A 302 -12.35 3.47 19.24
C ASN A 302 -11.80 4.44 18.17
N ARG A 303 -11.79 4.03 16.90
CA ARG A 303 -11.27 4.79 15.77
C ARG A 303 -12.23 4.72 14.57
N LEU A 304 -13.48 5.13 14.76
CA LEU A 304 -14.56 5.01 13.75
C LEU A 304 -14.26 5.75 12.44
N ASN A 305 -13.43 6.77 12.48
CA ASN A 305 -13.02 7.54 11.30
C ASN A 305 -11.92 6.84 10.46
N TYR A 306 -11.51 5.63 10.86
CA TYR A 306 -10.48 4.83 10.20
C TYR A 306 -11.13 3.62 9.53
N PRO A 307 -11.65 3.73 8.29
CA PRO A 307 -12.24 2.59 7.60
C PRO A 307 -11.20 1.49 7.37
N PRO A 308 -11.62 0.20 7.39
CA PRO A 308 -10.70 -0.92 7.26
C PRO A 308 -10.16 -1.05 5.84
N GLU A 309 -8.87 -0.85 5.67
CA GLU A 309 -8.16 -0.92 4.39
C GLU A 309 -7.95 -2.35 3.90
N GLY A 310 -7.78 -3.30 4.82
CA GLY A 310 -7.49 -4.69 4.51
C GLY A 310 -8.59 -5.40 3.71
N LYS A 311 -9.80 -4.83 3.68
CA LYS A 311 -10.90 -5.34 2.83
C LYS A 311 -10.77 -4.97 1.35
N ILE A 312 -9.90 -4.01 1.03
CA ILE A 312 -9.66 -3.56 -0.35
C ILE A 312 -8.78 -4.56 -1.11
N ASP A 313 -8.01 -5.37 -0.38
CA ASP A 313 -7.08 -6.35 -0.95
C ASP A 313 -6.01 -5.75 -1.91
N ASP A 314 -5.68 -4.48 -1.67
CA ASP A 314 -4.60 -3.77 -2.37
C ASP A 314 -3.82 -2.87 -1.37
N PRO A 315 -2.90 -3.45 -0.59
CA PRO A 315 -2.17 -2.72 0.44
C PRO A 315 -1.37 -1.52 -0.08
N LEU A 316 -0.93 -1.56 -1.34
CA LEU A 316 -0.18 -0.45 -1.94
C LEU A 316 -1.06 0.75 -2.30
N MET A 317 -2.38 0.53 -2.42
CA MET A 317 -3.34 1.61 -2.67
C MET A 317 -3.98 2.18 -1.41
N THR A 318 -3.64 1.64 -0.24
CA THR A 318 -4.22 2.04 1.04
C THR A 318 -3.15 2.26 2.12
N LEU A 319 -2.00 2.80 1.72
CA LEU A 319 -0.86 3.05 2.60
C LEU A 319 -1.22 3.98 3.77
N PRO A 320 -0.86 3.61 5.00
CA PRO A 320 -1.15 4.42 6.19
C PRO A 320 -0.23 5.63 6.29
N ARG A 321 -0.71 6.70 6.95
CA ARG A 321 0.08 7.89 7.26
C ARG A 321 -0.06 8.27 8.73
N TYR A 322 1.04 8.71 9.33
CA TYR A 322 1.01 9.31 10.67
C TYR A 322 0.51 10.75 10.60
N HIS A 323 -0.44 11.11 11.44
CA HIS A 323 -0.87 12.49 11.59
C HIS A 323 0.28 13.34 12.12
N ALA A 324 0.39 14.58 11.63
CA ALA A 324 1.45 15.48 12.03
C ALA A 324 1.48 15.70 13.56
N SER A 325 0.31 15.79 14.20
CA SER A 325 0.16 15.95 15.67
C SER A 325 0.77 14.79 16.47
N ASP A 326 0.73 13.57 15.93
CA ASP A 326 1.15 12.36 16.65
C ASP A 326 2.54 11.90 16.26
N ALA A 327 3.11 12.48 15.18
CA ALA A 327 4.34 12.05 14.58
C ALA A 327 5.51 12.00 15.56
N PHE A 328 5.71 13.06 16.35
CA PHE A 328 6.79 13.14 17.34
C PHE A 328 6.75 11.97 18.33
N ALA A 329 5.58 11.67 18.87
CA ALA A 329 5.40 10.59 19.85
C ALA A 329 5.60 9.19 19.25
N ALA A 330 5.40 9.04 17.93
CA ALA A 330 5.50 7.76 17.23
C ALA A 330 6.94 7.38 16.83
N ILE A 331 7.90 8.32 16.82
CA ILE A 331 9.26 8.07 16.31
C ILE A 331 9.94 6.87 17.00
N ASP A 332 9.89 6.79 18.33
CA ASP A 332 10.50 5.71 19.08
C ASP A 332 9.83 4.36 18.82
N GLN A 333 8.49 4.36 18.67
CA GLN A 333 7.72 3.17 18.33
C GLN A 333 8.12 2.64 16.95
N VAL A 334 8.23 3.52 15.95
CA VAL A 334 8.67 3.15 14.58
C VAL A 334 10.05 2.51 14.60
N ARG A 335 10.98 3.08 15.37
CA ARG A 335 12.33 2.51 15.55
C ARG A 335 12.30 1.13 16.22
N ALA A 336 11.48 0.98 17.26
CA ALA A 336 11.34 -0.28 17.98
C ALA A 336 10.78 -1.38 17.07
N ILE A 337 9.76 -1.08 16.26
CA ILE A 337 9.19 -2.01 15.28
C ILE A 337 10.26 -2.47 14.27
N GLY A 338 11.03 -1.54 13.72
CA GLY A 338 12.13 -1.88 12.80
C GLY A 338 13.17 -2.79 13.42
N LYS A 339 13.54 -2.54 14.69
CA LYS A 339 14.49 -3.37 15.43
C LYS A 339 13.95 -4.78 15.69
N GLU A 340 12.68 -4.92 16.10
CA GLU A 340 12.03 -6.21 16.29
C GLU A 340 11.93 -7.00 14.98
N ALA A 341 11.55 -6.34 13.88
CA ALA A 341 11.47 -6.95 12.57
C ALA A 341 12.84 -7.42 12.05
N ALA A 342 13.90 -6.64 12.29
CA ALA A 342 15.28 -7.04 11.96
C ALA A 342 15.70 -8.29 12.72
N ALA A 343 15.45 -8.34 14.03
CA ALA A 343 15.76 -9.48 14.87
C ALA A 343 15.00 -10.73 14.41
N TYR A 344 13.69 -10.61 14.22
CA TYR A 344 12.84 -11.68 13.70
C TYR A 344 13.35 -12.24 12.36
N ALA A 345 13.72 -11.36 11.43
CA ALA A 345 14.26 -11.78 10.15
C ALA A 345 15.58 -12.53 10.29
N MET A 346 16.48 -12.09 11.17
CA MET A 346 17.76 -12.76 11.40
C MET A 346 17.58 -14.14 12.05
N ASP A 347 16.66 -14.29 12.99
CA ASP A 347 16.33 -15.56 13.63
C ASP A 347 15.80 -16.60 12.61
N ASN A 348 15.11 -16.14 11.57
CA ASN A 348 14.49 -16.99 10.55
C ASN A 348 15.32 -17.10 9.25
N ARG A 349 16.46 -16.42 9.16
CA ARG A 349 17.28 -16.31 7.94
C ARG A 349 17.67 -17.67 7.35
N ASN A 350 18.11 -18.59 8.19
CA ASN A 350 18.61 -19.88 7.71
C ASN A 350 17.49 -20.72 7.07
N ILE A 351 16.30 -20.71 7.67
CA ILE A 351 15.12 -21.43 7.14
C ILE A 351 14.70 -20.85 5.79
N GLU A 352 14.65 -19.52 5.68
CA GLU A 352 14.28 -18.85 4.43
C GLU A 352 15.31 -19.08 3.32
N LEU A 353 16.60 -19.08 3.62
CA LEU A 353 17.66 -19.34 2.64
C LEU A 353 17.70 -20.81 2.22
N GLU A 354 17.48 -21.75 3.14
CA GLU A 354 17.35 -23.17 2.83
C GLU A 354 16.15 -23.42 1.89
N TYR A 355 15.00 -22.83 2.20
CA TYR A 355 13.84 -22.90 1.31
C TYR A 355 14.18 -22.35 -0.07
N TYR A 356 14.82 -21.18 -0.13
CA TYR A 356 15.20 -20.55 -1.38
C TYR A 356 16.13 -21.41 -2.21
N ASP A 357 17.14 -22.01 -1.60
CA ASP A 357 18.12 -22.86 -2.29
C ASP A 357 17.45 -24.12 -2.88
N ILE A 358 16.48 -24.70 -2.18
CA ILE A 358 15.78 -25.90 -2.61
C ILE A 358 14.73 -25.59 -3.69
N VAL A 359 13.95 -24.52 -3.51
CA VAL A 359 12.74 -24.28 -4.31
C VAL A 359 12.95 -23.26 -5.43
N CYS A 360 13.77 -22.24 -5.19
CA CYS A 360 13.79 -21.02 -6.01
C CYS A 360 15.08 -20.86 -6.84
N SER A 361 16.19 -21.44 -6.39
CA SER A 361 17.53 -21.09 -6.91
C SER A 361 17.72 -21.49 -8.38
N GLU A 362 17.01 -22.51 -8.88
CA GLU A 362 17.06 -22.94 -10.27
C GLU A 362 16.49 -21.86 -11.20
N ASP A 363 15.30 -21.32 -10.89
CA ASP A 363 14.59 -20.35 -11.73
C ASP A 363 15.06 -18.89 -11.49
N TYR A 364 15.36 -18.55 -10.25
CA TYR A 364 15.68 -17.17 -9.83
C TYR A 364 17.19 -16.89 -9.72
N GLY A 365 18.03 -17.94 -9.82
CA GLY A 365 19.47 -17.84 -9.57
C GLY A 365 19.80 -17.70 -8.08
N ARG A 366 21.08 -17.88 -7.73
CA ARG A 366 21.54 -17.82 -6.34
C ARG A 366 21.46 -16.41 -5.76
N ILE A 367 21.16 -16.30 -4.48
CA ILE A 367 21.31 -15.05 -3.73
C ILE A 367 22.80 -14.88 -3.43
N PRO A 368 23.43 -13.72 -3.77
CA PRO A 368 24.78 -13.43 -3.36
C PRO A 368 24.83 -13.41 -1.82
N THR A 369 25.48 -14.41 -1.23
CA THR A 369 25.75 -14.42 0.21
C THR A 369 27.06 -13.69 0.44
N ILE A 370 27.03 -12.62 1.24
CA ILE A 370 28.26 -12.07 1.81
C ILE A 370 28.80 -13.11 2.79
N PRO A 371 30.08 -13.53 2.68
CA PRO A 371 30.67 -14.52 3.57
C PRO A 371 30.64 -14.13 5.03
#